data_77116b1238a9ca7abcd9e4951ccbf2f2
#
_entry.id   77116b1238a9ca7abcd9e4951ccbf2f2
#
_cell.length_a   1.000
_cell.length_b   1.000
_cell.length_c   1.000
_cell.angle_alpha   90.00
_cell.angle_beta   90.00
_cell.angle_gamma   90.00
#
_symmetry.space_group_name_H-M   'P 1'
#
loop_
_entity.id
_entity.type
_entity.pdbx_description
1 polymer ?
#
loop_
_entity_poly.entity_id
_entity_poly.type
_entity_poly.pdbx_seq_one_letter_code
_entity_poly.pdbx_strand_id
1 'polypeptide(L)'
;MNELLSLIEKIHASPHKAVLAVAGAGTQAVALLLSVSGASRSLLEVVIPYGRMSMVDLLGEEPAQYVCSETAVDMARACFNRANNLLDDTSPVIGLACTATIATDRTKRGDHRGCIAAWTASGVYQFDLVLNKGARDRLGEEMVLSKAVINMLAQVSGIDSQIDIGSDAHETPRIAYFSHSDPIDRLLSGDVDKVMVNPNGDMTPTFDVPQCIYPGSFRPLHAGHKLLSEVAHNHSGYPVVFEISVENVDKPPLTKDEIIDRLAQFRGYSSVVLTRAETFYKKALLFPGSTFVLGWDTAVRLVDPKYYSGDVDFMFSKLCEMSASDTKFLVAGREKNGIFQSVADVDIPKGFERLFGGISEDQFRVDISSTELRNKDGGIS
;
A
#
# COMPACT_ATOMS: atom_id res chain seq x y z
N MET A 1 24.78 1.98 33.61
CA MET A 1 25.60 1.21 32.63
C MET A 1 25.09 -0.22 32.48
N ASN A 2 24.94 -1.00 33.58
CA ASN A 2 24.49 -2.40 33.50
C ASN A 2 23.09 -2.59 32.87
N GLU A 3 22.11 -1.72 33.20
CA GLU A 3 20.76 -1.80 32.65
C GLU A 3 20.73 -1.55 31.14
N LEU A 4 21.50 -0.58 30.64
CA LEU A 4 21.62 -0.28 29.22
C LEU A 4 22.23 -1.46 28.44
N LEU A 5 23.31 -2.05 28.94
CA LEU A 5 23.94 -3.20 28.29
C LEU A 5 23.00 -4.41 28.29
N SER A 6 22.31 -4.66 29.43
CA SER A 6 21.30 -5.73 29.49
C SER A 6 20.13 -5.52 28.55
N LEU A 7 19.67 -4.27 28.31
CA LEU A 7 18.64 -3.96 27.35
C LEU A 7 19.13 -4.28 25.93
N ILE A 8 20.36 -3.90 25.58
CA ILE A 8 20.95 -4.19 24.28
C ILE A 8 21.11 -5.70 24.05
N GLU A 9 21.50 -6.47 25.06
CA GLU A 9 21.56 -7.93 24.97
C GLU A 9 20.21 -8.53 24.63
N LYS A 10 19.12 -8.04 25.24
CA LYS A 10 17.74 -8.46 24.91
C LYS A 10 17.38 -8.10 23.47
N ILE A 11 17.74 -6.89 22.99
CA ILE A 11 17.54 -6.50 21.59
C ILE A 11 18.23 -7.47 20.64
N HIS A 12 19.50 -7.82 20.92
CA HIS A 12 20.26 -8.76 20.08
C HIS A 12 19.76 -10.21 20.17
N ALA A 13 19.00 -10.55 21.19
CA ALA A 13 18.36 -11.86 21.36
C ALA A 13 16.96 -11.91 20.72
N SER A 14 16.38 -10.78 20.29
CA SER A 14 15.09 -10.74 19.62
C SER A 14 15.17 -11.27 18.17
N PRO A 15 14.06 -11.72 17.58
CA PRO A 15 14.06 -12.18 16.19
C PRO A 15 14.15 -11.06 15.16
N HIS A 16 14.03 -9.81 15.59
CA HIS A 16 13.94 -8.64 14.69
C HIS A 16 15.30 -8.27 14.09
N LYS A 17 15.26 -7.84 12.84
CA LYS A 17 16.39 -7.29 12.09
C LYS A 17 16.16 -5.81 11.80
N ALA A 18 17.14 -4.97 12.00
CA ALA A 18 16.97 -3.53 11.88
C ALA A 18 17.97 -2.89 10.93
N VAL A 19 17.49 -1.93 10.16
CA VAL A 19 18.30 -0.90 9.50
C VAL A 19 18.03 0.42 10.21
N LEU A 20 19.10 1.14 10.54
CA LEU A 20 19.05 2.42 11.26
C LEU A 20 19.52 3.57 10.39
N ALA A 21 18.86 4.74 10.51
CA ALA A 21 19.36 6.00 9.96
C ALA A 21 19.43 7.06 11.07
N VAL A 22 20.59 7.70 11.27
CA VAL A 22 20.77 8.73 12.29
C VAL A 22 21.40 9.99 11.71
N ALA A 23 20.78 11.14 11.96
CA ALA A 23 21.24 12.44 11.47
C ALA A 23 21.14 13.50 12.57
N GLY A 24 22.22 14.22 12.81
CA GLY A 24 22.28 15.30 13.80
C GLY A 24 22.59 14.86 15.23
N ALA A 25 21.94 13.77 15.72
CA ALA A 25 22.24 13.10 16.99
C ALA A 25 21.72 11.65 16.97
N GLY A 26 22.01 10.88 18.04
CA GLY A 26 21.64 9.45 18.14
C GLY A 26 22.77 8.51 17.72
N THR A 27 23.92 9.02 17.37
CA THR A 27 25.07 8.21 16.89
C THR A 27 25.72 7.36 17.98
N GLN A 28 25.63 7.77 19.24
CA GLN A 28 26.11 6.95 20.35
C GLN A 28 25.29 5.67 20.54
N ALA A 29 24.01 5.66 20.10
CA ALA A 29 23.22 4.43 20.08
C ALA A 29 23.87 3.36 19.21
N VAL A 30 24.42 3.75 18.06
CA VAL A 30 25.11 2.83 17.13
C VAL A 30 26.36 2.24 17.81
N ALA A 31 27.18 3.09 18.42
CA ALA A 31 28.39 2.64 19.13
C ALA A 31 28.04 1.69 20.29
N LEU A 32 27.00 2.00 21.05
CA LEU A 32 26.52 1.18 22.17
C LEU A 32 25.98 -0.18 21.67
N LEU A 33 25.14 -0.20 20.64
CA LEU A 33 24.64 -1.44 20.06
C LEU A 33 25.77 -2.34 19.55
N LEU A 34 26.75 -1.77 18.88
CA LEU A 34 27.89 -2.52 18.32
C LEU A 34 28.89 -2.98 19.41
N SER A 35 28.92 -2.32 20.57
CA SER A 35 29.80 -2.69 21.69
C SER A 35 29.37 -3.94 22.45
N VAL A 36 28.11 -4.37 22.29
CA VAL A 36 27.55 -5.56 22.93
C VAL A 36 27.59 -6.75 21.98
N SER A 37 28.02 -7.91 22.44
CA SER A 37 28.09 -9.13 21.63
C SER A 37 26.70 -9.53 21.07
N GLY A 38 26.65 -9.86 19.78
CA GLY A 38 25.42 -10.31 19.14
C GLY A 38 24.79 -9.28 18.20
N ALA A 39 25.43 -8.15 17.95
CA ALA A 39 24.94 -7.11 17.05
C ALA A 39 24.57 -7.65 15.64
N SER A 40 25.35 -8.59 15.11
CA SER A 40 25.07 -9.21 13.79
C SER A 40 23.75 -9.98 13.73
N ARG A 41 23.12 -10.29 14.87
CA ARG A 41 21.84 -10.96 14.94
C ARG A 41 20.67 -9.99 14.75
N SER A 42 20.84 -8.70 15.03
CA SER A 42 19.77 -7.70 15.05
C SER A 42 20.02 -6.51 14.13
N LEU A 43 21.26 -6.20 13.76
CA LEU A 43 21.59 -5.05 12.92
C LEU A 43 22.01 -5.53 11.53
N LEU A 44 21.34 -5.01 10.49
CA LEU A 44 21.67 -5.24 9.09
C LEU A 44 22.59 -4.14 8.55
N GLU A 45 22.22 -2.88 8.79
CA GLU A 45 22.92 -1.73 8.27
C GLU A 45 22.65 -0.50 9.14
N VAL A 46 23.59 0.42 9.16
CA VAL A 46 23.40 1.75 9.74
C VAL A 46 23.91 2.81 8.75
N VAL A 47 23.07 3.79 8.44
CA VAL A 47 23.40 4.92 7.58
C VAL A 47 23.38 6.22 8.38
N ILE A 48 24.31 7.14 8.05
CA ILE A 48 24.39 8.46 8.67
C ILE A 48 24.27 9.52 7.57
N PRO A 49 23.03 9.87 7.13
CA PRO A 49 22.80 10.80 6.04
C PRO A 49 22.99 12.24 6.50
N TYR A 50 24.24 12.60 6.82
CA TYR A 50 24.57 13.88 7.45
C TYR A 50 24.58 15.05 6.47
N GLY A 51 24.99 14.81 5.24
CA GLY A 51 25.00 15.83 4.16
C GLY A 51 23.65 15.90 3.46
N ARG A 52 23.30 17.12 2.96
CA ARG A 52 22.03 17.36 2.23
C ARG A 52 21.78 16.29 1.15
N MET A 53 22.74 16.05 0.27
CA MET A 53 22.58 15.10 -0.84
C MET A 53 22.46 13.64 -0.36
N SER A 54 23.12 13.30 0.75
CA SER A 54 22.97 11.97 1.37
C SER A 54 21.58 11.74 1.95
N MET A 55 20.95 12.81 2.50
CA MET A 55 19.57 12.74 2.96
C MET A 55 18.59 12.62 1.77
N VAL A 56 18.82 13.40 0.70
CA VAL A 56 18.02 13.33 -0.54
C VAL A 56 18.13 11.93 -1.18
N ASP A 57 19.32 11.36 -1.22
CA ASP A 57 19.56 10.00 -1.75
C ASP A 57 18.79 8.95 -0.92
N LEU A 58 18.81 9.05 0.41
CA LEU A 58 18.07 8.15 1.29
C LEU A 58 16.54 8.26 1.10
N LEU A 59 16.01 9.48 0.96
CA LEU A 59 14.58 9.74 0.90
C LEU A 59 13.99 9.67 -0.51
N GLY A 60 14.83 9.83 -1.55
CA GLY A 60 14.41 9.97 -2.94
C GLY A 60 14.04 11.41 -3.34
N GLU A 61 13.82 12.29 -2.36
CA GLU A 61 13.48 13.71 -2.57
C GLU A 61 13.99 14.59 -1.42
N GLU A 62 14.00 15.90 -1.62
CA GLU A 62 14.39 16.85 -0.58
C GLU A 62 13.24 17.05 0.43
N PRO A 63 13.45 16.80 1.74
CA PRO A 63 12.41 17.00 2.73
C PRO A 63 12.12 18.49 2.94
N ALA A 64 10.86 18.85 3.19
CA ALA A 64 10.46 20.23 3.48
C ALA A 64 11.14 20.79 4.75
N GLN A 65 11.42 19.92 5.72
CA GLN A 65 12.14 20.24 6.94
C GLN A 65 12.99 19.04 7.37
N TYR A 66 14.28 19.24 7.64
CA TYR A 66 15.21 18.13 7.96
C TYR A 66 15.00 17.54 9.36
N VAL A 67 14.51 18.32 10.34
CA VAL A 67 14.30 17.89 11.72
C VAL A 67 12.84 18.10 12.11
N CYS A 68 12.03 17.11 11.81
CA CYS A 68 10.62 17.01 12.17
C CYS A 68 10.18 15.54 12.20
N SER A 69 9.00 15.28 12.75
CA SER A 69 8.42 13.94 12.87
C SER A 69 8.22 13.28 11.50
N GLU A 70 7.75 14.04 10.51
CA GLU A 70 7.50 13.56 9.15
C GLU A 70 8.78 13.04 8.49
N THR A 71 9.87 13.81 8.58
CA THR A 71 11.17 13.38 8.03
C THR A 71 11.72 12.16 8.77
N ALA A 72 11.54 12.06 10.09
CA ALA A 72 11.92 10.86 10.85
C ALA A 72 11.13 9.63 10.36
N VAL A 73 9.84 9.78 10.07
CA VAL A 73 8.98 8.71 9.52
C VAL A 73 9.43 8.29 8.13
N ASP A 74 9.73 9.24 7.24
CA ASP A 74 10.20 8.94 5.89
C ASP A 74 11.56 8.24 5.89
N MET A 75 12.48 8.67 6.76
CA MET A 75 13.76 7.99 6.99
C MET A 75 13.55 6.55 7.51
N ALA A 76 12.63 6.36 8.49
CA ALA A 76 12.33 5.04 9.03
C ALA A 76 11.71 4.12 7.99
N ARG A 77 10.81 4.64 7.14
CA ARG A 77 10.24 3.91 6.00
C ARG A 77 11.31 3.49 4.99
N ALA A 78 12.23 4.39 4.64
CA ALA A 78 13.36 4.07 3.76
C ALA A 78 14.24 2.95 4.35
N CYS A 79 14.52 3.01 5.67
CA CYS A 79 15.24 1.96 6.38
C CYS A 79 14.48 0.63 6.41
N PHE A 80 13.16 0.64 6.59
CA PHE A 80 12.32 -0.56 6.56
C PHE A 80 12.36 -1.24 5.18
N ASN A 81 12.21 -0.45 4.12
CA ASN A 81 12.31 -0.96 2.75
C ASN A 81 13.71 -1.52 2.47
N ARG A 82 14.76 -0.83 2.96
CA ARG A 82 16.13 -1.30 2.84
C ARG A 82 16.35 -2.62 3.59
N ALA A 83 15.79 -2.77 4.81
CA ALA A 83 15.87 -3.99 5.59
C ALA A 83 15.24 -5.18 4.86
N ASN A 84 14.04 -4.99 4.27
CA ASN A 84 13.38 -6.02 3.45
C ASN A 84 14.21 -6.44 2.23
N ASN A 85 14.96 -5.52 1.62
CA ASN A 85 15.82 -5.81 0.47
C ASN A 85 17.14 -6.52 0.86
N LEU A 86 17.58 -6.39 2.10
CA LEU A 86 18.83 -7.00 2.60
C LEU A 86 18.63 -8.40 3.17
N LEU A 87 17.39 -8.79 3.44
CA LEU A 87 17.07 -10.10 4.00
C LEU A 87 16.69 -11.10 2.91
N ASP A 88 17.14 -12.32 3.10
CA ASP A 88 16.79 -13.50 2.32
C ASP A 88 15.90 -14.50 3.11
N ASP A 89 15.56 -14.15 4.37
CA ASP A 89 14.71 -14.92 5.25
C ASP A 89 13.40 -14.17 5.62
N THR A 90 12.56 -14.76 6.46
CA THR A 90 11.26 -14.21 6.91
C THR A 90 11.34 -13.53 8.27
N SER A 91 12.52 -13.14 8.74
CA SER A 91 12.67 -12.43 10.02
C SER A 91 11.89 -11.11 9.98
N PRO A 92 11.23 -10.73 11.09
CA PRO A 92 10.57 -9.44 11.16
C PRO A 92 11.59 -8.29 11.11
N VAL A 93 11.31 -7.29 10.27
CA VAL A 93 12.21 -6.16 10.05
C VAL A 93 11.72 -4.88 10.72
N ILE A 94 12.66 -4.03 11.08
CA ILE A 94 12.45 -2.70 11.65
C ILE A 94 13.28 -1.70 10.85
N GLY A 95 12.63 -0.63 10.37
CA GLY A 95 13.33 0.59 9.97
C GLY A 95 13.27 1.59 11.10
N LEU A 96 14.41 2.03 11.62
CA LEU A 96 14.45 3.00 12.72
C LEU A 96 15.26 4.22 12.31
N ALA A 97 14.74 5.42 12.61
CA ALA A 97 15.43 6.66 12.27
C ALA A 97 15.41 7.66 13.43
N CYS A 98 16.46 8.46 13.48
CA CYS A 98 16.56 9.64 14.34
C CYS A 98 17.06 10.82 13.50
N THR A 99 16.32 11.91 13.52
CA THR A 99 16.81 13.21 13.02
C THR A 99 16.78 14.23 14.15
N ALA A 100 17.84 15.01 14.30
CA ALA A 100 17.95 15.89 15.45
C ALA A 100 18.74 17.18 15.18
N THR A 101 18.44 18.19 15.99
CA THR A 101 19.26 19.40 16.14
C THR A 101 19.56 19.59 17.61
N ILE A 102 20.84 19.56 17.96
CA ILE A 102 21.37 19.64 19.35
C ILE A 102 22.37 20.79 19.49
N ALA A 103 22.91 20.98 20.69
CA ALA A 103 23.90 22.02 21.01
C ALA A 103 25.07 22.02 20.03
N THR A 104 25.50 23.20 19.61
CA THR A 104 26.68 23.45 18.76
C THR A 104 27.54 24.54 19.34
N ASP A 105 28.66 24.81 18.70
CA ASP A 105 29.55 25.94 19.01
C ASP A 105 28.93 27.33 18.87
N ARG A 106 27.77 27.41 18.18
CA ARG A 106 27.04 28.65 17.94
C ARG A 106 25.66 28.60 18.60
N THR A 107 25.22 29.73 19.18
CA THR A 107 23.86 29.86 19.72
C THR A 107 22.84 29.80 18.57
N LYS A 108 22.03 28.74 18.55
CA LYS A 108 20.93 28.58 17.58
C LYS A 108 19.68 29.30 18.04
N ARG A 109 18.92 29.93 17.12
CA ARG A 109 17.63 30.54 17.40
C ARG A 109 16.52 29.49 17.59
N GLY A 110 16.55 28.41 16.81
CA GLY A 110 15.56 27.33 16.87
C GLY A 110 15.78 26.39 18.07
N ASP A 111 14.77 25.59 18.42
CA ASP A 111 14.84 24.65 19.54
C ASP A 111 15.85 23.53 19.30
N HIS A 112 16.41 23.02 20.37
CA HIS A 112 17.09 21.73 20.34
C HIS A 112 16.01 20.65 20.43
N ARG A 113 16.02 19.70 19.49
CA ARG A 113 15.01 18.63 19.43
C ARG A 113 15.53 17.38 18.75
N GLY A 114 14.93 16.25 19.10
CA GLY A 114 15.10 14.99 18.41
C GLY A 114 13.74 14.42 18.02
N CYS A 115 13.63 13.92 16.78
CA CYS A 115 12.49 13.19 16.27
C CYS A 115 12.97 11.78 15.93
N ILE A 116 12.35 10.79 16.53
CA ILE A 116 12.66 9.36 16.33
C ILE A 116 11.42 8.68 15.81
N ALA A 117 11.57 7.86 14.78
CA ALA A 117 10.50 7.03 14.28
C ALA A 117 10.98 5.59 14.04
N ALA A 118 10.09 4.64 14.27
CA ALA A 118 10.30 3.25 13.90
C ALA A 118 9.15 2.73 13.05
N TRP A 119 9.50 2.22 11.87
CA TRP A 119 8.57 1.60 10.93
C TRP A 119 8.65 0.09 11.05
N THR A 120 7.52 -0.56 11.28
CA THR A 120 7.37 -2.01 11.40
C THR A 120 6.26 -2.49 10.46
N ALA A 121 6.07 -3.78 10.32
CA ALA A 121 4.94 -4.33 9.57
C ALA A 121 3.57 -3.97 10.17
N SER A 122 3.50 -3.70 11.49
CA SER A 122 2.23 -3.42 12.19
C SER A 122 1.91 -1.92 12.32
N GLY A 123 2.89 -1.04 12.13
CA GLY A 123 2.66 0.40 12.30
C GLY A 123 3.93 1.23 12.45
N VAL A 124 3.71 2.51 12.66
CA VAL A 124 4.75 3.52 12.87
C VAL A 124 4.71 4.01 14.31
N TYR A 125 5.81 3.92 14.99
CA TYR A 125 6.03 4.50 16.31
C TYR A 125 6.79 5.82 16.15
N GLN A 126 6.40 6.83 16.92
CA GLN A 126 7.03 8.15 16.91
C GLN A 126 7.36 8.59 18.33
N PHE A 127 8.49 9.25 18.47
CA PHE A 127 8.96 9.89 19.71
C PHE A 127 9.61 11.22 19.35
N ASP A 128 9.02 12.31 19.82
CA ASP A 128 9.53 13.67 19.63
C ASP A 128 9.85 14.28 20.98
N LEU A 129 11.04 14.89 21.09
CA LEU A 129 11.50 15.52 22.31
C LEU A 129 12.11 16.89 22.01
N VAL A 130 11.59 17.91 22.67
CA VAL A 130 12.24 19.24 22.72
C VAL A 130 13.15 19.27 23.94
N LEU A 131 14.42 19.53 23.70
CA LEU A 131 15.44 19.54 24.75
C LEU A 131 15.54 20.95 25.40
N ASN A 132 15.73 20.99 26.72
CA ASN A 132 15.89 22.23 27.46
C ASN A 132 17.31 22.79 27.21
N LYS A 133 17.35 23.91 26.46
CA LYS A 133 18.62 24.53 26.07
C LYS A 133 19.42 24.97 27.28
N GLY A 134 20.69 24.58 27.33
CA GLY A 134 21.60 24.92 28.36
C GLY A 134 21.55 23.99 29.59
N ALA A 135 20.60 23.06 29.65
CA ALA A 135 20.59 22.04 30.71
C ALA A 135 21.74 21.02 30.57
N ARG A 136 22.20 20.85 29.30
CA ARG A 136 23.28 19.90 28.95
C ARG A 136 24.20 20.50 27.90
N ASP A 137 25.41 19.99 27.81
CA ASP A 137 26.29 20.15 26.66
C ASP A 137 25.87 19.26 25.51
N ARG A 138 26.58 19.37 24.37
CA ARG A 138 26.32 18.57 23.17
C ARG A 138 26.35 17.06 23.43
N LEU A 139 27.28 16.59 24.24
CA LEU A 139 27.42 15.17 24.54
C LEU A 139 26.27 14.67 25.42
N GLY A 140 25.81 15.50 26.36
CA GLY A 140 24.64 15.19 27.18
C GLY A 140 23.34 15.09 26.36
N GLU A 141 23.11 16.03 25.42
CA GLU A 141 21.94 15.98 24.53
C GLU A 141 22.02 14.78 23.56
N GLU A 142 23.20 14.48 23.02
CA GLU A 142 23.47 13.28 22.20
C GLU A 142 23.12 12.00 22.96
N MET A 143 23.50 11.89 24.25
CA MET A 143 23.26 10.71 25.06
C MET A 143 21.77 10.51 25.37
N VAL A 144 21.01 11.58 25.62
CA VAL A 144 19.55 11.53 25.83
C VAL A 144 18.87 10.92 24.59
N LEU A 145 19.20 11.44 23.41
CA LEU A 145 18.59 10.95 22.16
C LEU A 145 19.07 9.54 21.80
N SER A 146 20.33 9.20 22.06
CA SER A 146 20.85 7.85 21.85
C SER A 146 20.15 6.80 22.71
N LYS A 147 19.89 7.12 23.97
CA LYS A 147 19.12 6.24 24.86
C LYS A 147 17.66 6.11 24.40
N ALA A 148 17.05 7.20 23.89
CA ALA A 148 15.71 7.18 23.34
C ALA A 148 15.64 6.31 22.07
N VAL A 149 16.65 6.33 21.20
CA VAL A 149 16.78 5.42 20.04
C VAL A 149 16.83 3.96 20.49
N ILE A 150 17.61 3.63 21.52
CA ILE A 150 17.70 2.26 22.07
C ILE A 150 16.37 1.83 22.67
N ASN A 151 15.70 2.70 23.44
CA ASN A 151 14.38 2.42 24.00
C ASN A 151 13.34 2.16 22.89
N MET A 152 13.34 2.97 21.83
CA MET A 152 12.45 2.76 20.68
C MET A 152 12.72 1.41 20.02
N LEU A 153 13.98 1.06 19.78
CA LEU A 153 14.34 -0.24 19.20
C LEU A 153 13.89 -1.40 20.08
N ALA A 154 14.06 -1.29 21.40
CA ALA A 154 13.58 -2.29 22.36
C ALA A 154 12.05 -2.44 22.31
N GLN A 155 11.33 -1.33 22.35
CA GLN A 155 9.86 -1.31 22.30
C GLN A 155 9.32 -2.01 21.06
N VAL A 156 9.83 -1.66 19.86
CA VAL A 156 9.37 -2.25 18.60
C VAL A 156 9.86 -3.67 18.38
N SER A 157 10.86 -4.10 19.14
CA SER A 157 11.33 -5.50 19.24
C SER A 157 10.52 -6.34 20.23
N GLY A 158 9.45 -5.78 20.82
CA GLY A 158 8.59 -6.49 21.79
C GLY A 158 9.22 -6.66 23.17
N ILE A 159 10.19 -5.83 23.53
CA ILE A 159 10.88 -5.88 24.84
C ILE A 159 10.21 -4.89 25.79
N ASP A 160 9.54 -5.41 26.80
CA ASP A 160 8.84 -4.62 27.83
C ASP A 160 9.83 -4.16 28.93
N SER A 161 10.86 -3.43 28.52
CA SER A 161 11.78 -2.75 29.46
C SER A 161 12.41 -1.55 28.75
N GLN A 162 12.55 -0.47 29.51
CA GLN A 162 13.14 0.78 29.07
C GLN A 162 14.19 1.26 30.09
N ILE A 163 15.14 2.02 29.60
CA ILE A 163 16.13 2.73 30.45
C ILE A 163 15.74 4.19 30.57
N ASP A 164 16.11 4.80 31.67
CA ASP A 164 15.99 6.24 31.84
C ASP A 164 16.89 6.96 30.83
N ILE A 165 16.26 7.78 29.97
CA ILE A 165 16.98 8.58 28.99
C ILE A 165 17.74 9.76 29.62
N GLY A 166 17.40 10.13 30.85
CA GLY A 166 17.97 11.28 31.54
C GLY A 166 17.40 12.60 31.07
N SER A 167 16.09 12.65 30.74
CA SER A 167 15.38 13.88 30.40
C SER A 167 15.26 14.79 31.64
N ASP A 168 15.21 16.12 31.36
CA ASP A 168 14.93 17.14 32.36
C ASP A 168 13.42 17.15 32.71
N ALA A 169 13.06 17.63 33.90
CA ALA A 169 11.67 17.71 34.35
C ALA A 169 10.75 18.57 33.42
N HIS A 170 11.35 19.46 32.63
CA HIS A 170 10.66 20.30 31.66
C HIS A 170 10.61 19.67 30.25
N GLU A 171 11.21 18.51 30.06
CA GLU A 171 11.27 17.79 28.77
C GLU A 171 10.23 16.67 28.75
N THR A 172 9.08 16.94 28.17
CA THR A 172 8.02 15.94 28.01
C THR A 172 8.03 15.37 26.60
N PRO A 173 8.35 14.08 26.43
CA PRO A 173 8.30 13.46 25.11
C PRO A 173 6.87 13.36 24.62
N ARG A 174 6.69 13.63 23.33
CA ARG A 174 5.45 13.30 22.60
C ARG A 174 5.62 11.93 21.97
N ILE A 175 4.78 10.99 22.36
CA ILE A 175 4.78 9.62 21.84
C ILE A 175 3.49 9.38 21.06
N ALA A 176 3.61 8.79 19.87
CA ALA A 176 2.45 8.42 19.04
C ALA A 176 2.69 7.04 18.41
N TYR A 177 1.59 6.34 18.13
CA TYR A 177 1.58 5.10 17.37
C TYR A 177 0.48 5.18 16.31
N PHE A 178 0.84 4.87 15.08
CA PHE A 178 -0.08 4.80 13.95
C PHE A 178 -0.04 3.38 13.40
N SER A 179 -1.11 2.62 13.62
CA SER A 179 -1.22 1.26 13.09
C SER A 179 -1.24 1.28 11.55
N HIS A 180 -0.47 0.40 10.93
CA HIS A 180 -0.72 -0.01 9.56
C HIS A 180 -1.86 -1.03 9.62
N SER A 181 -3.11 -0.53 9.69
CA SER A 181 -4.22 -1.43 9.44
C SER A 181 -4.04 -2.03 8.05
N ASP A 182 -4.15 -3.37 7.97
CA ASP A 182 -4.11 -4.11 6.69
C ASP A 182 -5.05 -3.42 5.69
N PRO A 183 -4.58 -3.01 4.50
CA PRO A 183 -5.42 -2.34 3.51
C PRO A 183 -6.68 -3.12 3.14
N ILE A 184 -6.64 -4.47 3.17
CA ILE A 184 -7.83 -5.31 2.95
C ILE A 184 -8.83 -5.14 4.10
N ASP A 185 -8.37 -5.14 5.36
CA ASP A 185 -9.25 -4.94 6.52
C ASP A 185 -9.88 -3.54 6.49
N ARG A 186 -9.13 -2.51 6.10
CA ARG A 186 -9.64 -1.15 5.89
C ARG A 186 -10.67 -1.07 4.77
N LEU A 187 -10.47 -1.84 3.68
CA LEU A 187 -11.45 -1.92 2.59
C LEU A 187 -12.73 -2.61 3.05
N LEU A 188 -12.60 -3.72 3.79
CA LEU A 188 -13.75 -4.49 4.31
C LEU A 188 -14.53 -3.72 5.38
N SER A 189 -13.86 -2.92 6.22
CA SER A 189 -14.51 -2.04 7.21
C SER A 189 -15.16 -0.79 6.58
N GLY A 190 -14.77 -0.43 5.37
CA GLY A 190 -15.26 0.77 4.69
C GLY A 190 -14.46 2.04 4.99
N ASP A 191 -13.29 1.92 5.62
CA ASP A 191 -12.39 3.05 5.84
C ASP A 191 -11.77 3.58 4.54
N VAL A 192 -11.70 2.73 3.53
CA VAL A 192 -11.26 3.08 2.17
C VAL A 192 -12.18 2.38 1.15
N ASP A 193 -12.38 3.01 -0.01
CA ASP A 193 -13.25 2.48 -1.07
C ASP A 193 -12.50 1.61 -2.08
N LYS A 194 -11.18 1.72 -2.12
CA LYS A 194 -10.32 1.00 -3.08
C LYS A 194 -8.92 0.78 -2.54
N VAL A 195 -8.29 -0.32 -2.99
CA VAL A 195 -6.89 -0.68 -2.68
C VAL A 195 -6.24 -1.24 -3.94
N MET A 196 -5.10 -0.66 -4.34
CA MET A 196 -4.26 -1.22 -5.40
C MET A 196 -3.34 -2.27 -4.81
N VAL A 197 -3.26 -3.41 -5.47
CA VAL A 197 -2.33 -4.50 -5.17
C VAL A 197 -1.39 -4.67 -6.36
N ASN A 198 -0.12 -4.41 -6.17
CA ASN A 198 0.91 -4.55 -7.19
C ASN A 198 1.31 -6.02 -7.38
N PRO A 199 1.94 -6.38 -8.53
CA PRO A 199 2.37 -7.76 -8.78
C PRO A 199 3.35 -8.35 -7.75
N ASN A 200 4.10 -7.50 -7.04
CA ASN A 200 4.98 -7.90 -5.93
C ASN A 200 4.24 -8.12 -4.59
N GLY A 201 2.94 -7.81 -4.53
CA GLY A 201 2.09 -7.94 -3.35
C GLY A 201 1.96 -6.66 -2.50
N ASP A 202 2.63 -5.56 -2.86
CA ASP A 202 2.47 -4.29 -2.16
C ASP A 202 1.04 -3.74 -2.33
N MET A 203 0.47 -3.24 -1.24
CA MET A 203 -0.89 -2.73 -1.21
C MET A 203 -0.93 -1.25 -0.82
N THR A 204 -1.69 -0.45 -1.57
CA THR A 204 -1.89 0.98 -1.25
C THR A 204 -3.32 1.43 -1.54
N PRO A 205 -3.96 2.19 -0.64
CA PRO A 205 -5.26 2.81 -0.90
C PRO A 205 -5.16 4.08 -1.74
N THR A 206 -3.95 4.63 -1.92
CA THR A 206 -3.71 5.87 -2.67
C THR A 206 -2.89 5.57 -3.92
N PHE A 207 -3.45 5.85 -5.10
CA PHE A 207 -2.81 5.62 -6.39
C PHE A 207 -3.50 6.45 -7.49
N ASP A 208 -2.80 6.66 -8.59
CA ASP A 208 -3.36 7.31 -9.78
C ASP A 208 -4.45 6.46 -10.42
N VAL A 209 -5.47 7.11 -10.98
CA VAL A 209 -6.60 6.42 -11.62
C VAL A 209 -6.10 5.62 -12.83
N PRO A 210 -6.29 4.27 -12.85
CA PRO A 210 -5.91 3.45 -14.00
C PRO A 210 -6.75 3.82 -15.22
N GLN A 211 -6.12 3.95 -16.40
CA GLN A 211 -6.81 4.32 -17.63
C GLN A 211 -7.57 3.16 -18.28
N CYS A 212 -7.19 1.91 -18.01
CA CYS A 212 -7.85 0.71 -18.50
C CYS A 212 -8.03 -0.29 -17.36
N ILE A 213 -9.29 -0.66 -17.11
CA ILE A 213 -9.68 -1.51 -15.97
C ILE A 213 -10.47 -2.71 -16.48
N TYR A 214 -10.12 -3.91 -16.01
CA TYR A 214 -10.83 -5.14 -16.35
C TYR A 214 -11.54 -5.71 -15.10
N PRO A 215 -12.83 -5.43 -14.90
CA PRO A 215 -13.61 -5.96 -13.79
C PRO A 215 -13.94 -7.45 -13.96
N GLY A 216 -13.83 -8.22 -12.89
CA GLY A 216 -14.20 -9.63 -12.91
C GLY A 216 -14.09 -10.32 -11.56
N SER A 217 -14.65 -11.51 -11.47
CA SER A 217 -14.54 -12.34 -10.26
C SER A 217 -13.27 -13.19 -10.25
N PHE A 218 -12.71 -13.47 -11.42
CA PHE A 218 -11.47 -14.26 -11.64
C PHE A 218 -11.35 -15.51 -10.77
N ARG A 219 -12.39 -16.35 -10.78
CA ARG A 219 -12.49 -17.60 -10.02
C ARG A 219 -12.74 -18.80 -10.96
N PRO A 220 -11.66 -19.35 -11.55
CA PRO A 220 -10.27 -18.88 -11.56
C PRO A 220 -9.97 -17.82 -12.63
N LEU A 221 -8.76 -17.23 -12.55
CA LEU A 221 -8.13 -16.50 -13.65
C LEU A 221 -7.68 -17.51 -14.71
N HIS A 222 -8.11 -17.38 -15.96
CA HIS A 222 -7.80 -18.33 -17.02
C HIS A 222 -7.24 -17.65 -18.28
N ALA A 223 -6.77 -18.45 -19.24
CA ALA A 223 -6.14 -17.95 -20.47
C ALA A 223 -6.99 -16.92 -21.24
N GLY A 224 -8.32 -17.10 -21.28
CA GLY A 224 -9.23 -16.15 -21.91
C GLY A 224 -9.21 -14.76 -21.26
N HIS A 225 -9.09 -14.67 -19.93
CA HIS A 225 -8.94 -13.38 -19.25
C HIS A 225 -7.61 -12.71 -19.62
N LYS A 226 -6.52 -13.50 -19.65
CA LYS A 226 -5.20 -12.98 -20.01
C LYS A 226 -5.16 -12.46 -21.44
N LEU A 227 -5.68 -13.25 -22.39
CA LEU A 227 -5.76 -12.84 -23.79
C LEU A 227 -6.60 -11.57 -23.95
N LEU A 228 -7.76 -11.48 -23.27
CA LEU A 228 -8.59 -10.27 -23.35
C LEU A 228 -7.86 -9.05 -22.77
N SER A 229 -7.08 -9.21 -21.70
CA SER A 229 -6.29 -8.11 -21.17
C SER A 229 -5.20 -7.63 -22.13
N GLU A 230 -4.56 -8.54 -22.87
CA GLU A 230 -3.57 -8.21 -23.90
C GLU A 230 -4.22 -7.46 -25.08
N VAL A 231 -5.36 -7.92 -25.55
CA VAL A 231 -6.13 -7.26 -26.63
C VAL A 231 -6.59 -5.87 -26.19
N ALA A 232 -7.07 -5.73 -24.96
CA ALA A 232 -7.49 -4.46 -24.40
C ALA A 232 -6.31 -3.48 -24.22
N HIS A 233 -5.14 -3.98 -23.82
CA HIS A 233 -3.90 -3.19 -23.80
C HIS A 233 -3.54 -2.64 -25.18
N ASN A 234 -3.53 -3.52 -26.18
CA ASN A 234 -3.21 -3.13 -27.56
C ASN A 234 -4.23 -2.13 -28.16
N HIS A 235 -5.50 -2.24 -27.76
CA HIS A 235 -6.56 -1.35 -28.21
C HIS A 235 -6.52 0.03 -27.52
N SER A 236 -6.28 0.06 -26.20
CA SER A 236 -6.29 1.29 -25.40
C SER A 236 -4.96 2.02 -25.37
N GLY A 237 -3.83 1.31 -25.57
CA GLY A 237 -2.48 1.81 -25.36
C GLY A 237 -2.05 1.92 -23.90
N TYR A 238 -2.91 1.50 -22.95
CA TYR A 238 -2.64 1.59 -21.52
C TYR A 238 -2.49 0.20 -20.87
N PRO A 239 -1.68 0.07 -19.81
CA PRO A 239 -1.66 -1.14 -19.00
C PRO A 239 -3.04 -1.46 -18.45
N VAL A 240 -3.44 -2.73 -18.54
CA VAL A 240 -4.73 -3.18 -17.99
C VAL A 240 -4.54 -3.54 -16.51
N VAL A 241 -5.33 -2.91 -15.65
CA VAL A 241 -5.43 -3.24 -14.23
C VAL A 241 -6.70 -4.08 -14.03
N PHE A 242 -6.57 -5.26 -13.43
CA PHE A 242 -7.72 -6.08 -13.09
C PHE A 242 -8.49 -5.47 -11.90
N GLU A 243 -9.79 -5.65 -11.84
CA GLU A 243 -10.59 -5.15 -10.72
C GLU A 243 -11.44 -6.28 -10.13
N ILE A 244 -11.39 -6.39 -8.80
CA ILE A 244 -12.22 -7.32 -8.04
C ILE A 244 -13.04 -6.50 -7.04
N SER A 245 -14.38 -6.51 -7.21
CA SER A 245 -15.27 -5.96 -6.19
C SER A 245 -15.37 -6.93 -5.01
N VAL A 246 -15.13 -6.42 -3.80
CA VAL A 246 -15.32 -7.19 -2.57
C VAL A 246 -16.80 -7.26 -2.16
N GLU A 247 -17.61 -6.32 -2.64
CA GLU A 247 -19.06 -6.31 -2.50
C GLU A 247 -19.74 -6.75 -3.81
N ASN A 248 -20.88 -7.40 -3.72
CA ASN A 248 -21.67 -7.85 -4.86
C ASN A 248 -23.15 -7.54 -4.62
N VAL A 249 -23.90 -7.28 -5.71
CA VAL A 249 -25.34 -7.01 -5.63
C VAL A 249 -26.13 -8.25 -5.15
N ASP A 250 -25.75 -9.43 -5.65
CA ASP A 250 -26.55 -10.68 -5.48
C ASP A 250 -25.86 -11.72 -4.56
N LYS A 251 -24.72 -11.39 -3.94
CA LYS A 251 -23.94 -12.33 -3.13
C LYS A 251 -23.40 -11.63 -1.89
N PRO A 252 -23.15 -12.36 -0.78
CA PRO A 252 -22.45 -11.77 0.35
C PRO A 252 -21.10 -11.23 -0.03
N PRO A 253 -20.59 -10.23 0.71
CA PRO A 253 -19.23 -9.71 0.52
C PRO A 253 -18.18 -10.82 0.60
N LEU A 254 -17.06 -10.63 -0.09
CA LEU A 254 -15.93 -11.56 -0.02
C LEU A 254 -15.30 -11.54 1.36
N THR A 255 -14.91 -12.70 1.85
CA THR A 255 -14.05 -12.80 3.03
C THR A 255 -12.61 -12.42 2.68
N LYS A 256 -11.81 -12.07 3.71
CA LYS A 256 -10.38 -11.76 3.53
C LYS A 256 -9.62 -12.91 2.88
N ASP A 257 -9.90 -14.15 3.30
CA ASP A 257 -9.23 -15.34 2.75
C ASP A 257 -9.59 -15.53 1.26
N GLU A 258 -10.85 -15.35 0.88
CA GLU A 258 -11.27 -15.40 -0.54
C GLU A 258 -10.61 -14.31 -1.38
N ILE A 259 -10.36 -13.13 -0.82
CA ILE A 259 -9.63 -12.05 -1.49
C ILE A 259 -8.18 -12.45 -1.69
N ILE A 260 -7.50 -12.95 -0.66
CA ILE A 260 -6.10 -13.39 -0.71
C ILE A 260 -5.93 -14.51 -1.75
N ASP A 261 -6.81 -15.51 -1.74
CA ASP A 261 -6.78 -16.61 -2.72
C ASP A 261 -6.91 -16.12 -4.16
N ARG A 262 -7.77 -15.12 -4.40
CA ARG A 262 -7.91 -14.54 -5.75
C ARG A 262 -6.69 -13.72 -6.14
N LEU A 263 -6.13 -12.93 -5.22
CA LEU A 263 -4.94 -12.12 -5.48
C LEU A 263 -3.70 -12.97 -5.78
N ALA A 264 -3.58 -14.15 -5.16
CA ALA A 264 -2.46 -15.06 -5.40
C ALA A 264 -2.27 -15.41 -6.89
N GLN A 265 -3.36 -15.44 -7.70
CA GLN A 265 -3.32 -15.73 -9.14
C GLN A 265 -2.68 -14.62 -9.98
N PHE A 266 -2.59 -13.40 -9.44
CA PHE A 266 -2.04 -12.23 -10.13
C PHE A 266 -0.58 -11.92 -9.75
N ARG A 267 -0.05 -12.64 -8.76
CA ARG A 267 1.33 -12.41 -8.27
C ARG A 267 2.34 -12.60 -9.39
N GLY A 268 3.20 -11.60 -9.61
CA GLY A 268 4.18 -11.57 -10.69
C GLY A 268 3.58 -11.40 -12.09
N TYR A 269 2.26 -11.21 -12.21
CA TYR A 269 1.57 -11.09 -13.50
C TYR A 269 1.04 -9.67 -13.75
N SER A 270 0.12 -9.19 -12.93
CA SER A 270 -0.55 -7.90 -13.16
C SER A 270 -1.00 -7.27 -11.84
N SER A 271 -1.18 -5.94 -11.86
CA SER A 271 -1.82 -5.23 -10.77
C SER A 271 -3.32 -5.54 -10.70
N VAL A 272 -3.86 -5.54 -9.48
CA VAL A 272 -5.28 -5.71 -9.19
C VAL A 272 -5.75 -4.55 -8.32
N VAL A 273 -6.86 -3.93 -8.66
CA VAL A 273 -7.55 -3.02 -7.75
C VAL A 273 -8.71 -3.75 -7.07
N LEU A 274 -8.73 -3.74 -5.75
CA LEU A 274 -9.87 -4.17 -4.95
C LEU A 274 -10.79 -2.97 -4.74
N THR A 275 -12.11 -3.15 -4.85
CA THR A 275 -13.08 -2.07 -4.66
C THR A 275 -14.30 -2.53 -3.86
N ARG A 276 -15.03 -1.56 -3.26
CA ARG A 276 -16.38 -1.76 -2.70
C ARG A 276 -17.48 -1.39 -3.68
N ALA A 277 -17.15 -1.14 -4.95
CA ALA A 277 -18.09 -0.75 -5.99
C ALA A 277 -18.71 -1.97 -6.67
N GLU A 278 -19.90 -2.39 -6.24
CA GLU A 278 -20.61 -3.54 -6.77
C GLU A 278 -21.25 -3.29 -8.15
N THR A 279 -21.41 -2.02 -8.55
CA THR A 279 -22.04 -1.63 -9.82
C THR A 279 -21.11 -0.78 -10.68
N PHE A 280 -21.34 -0.78 -12.01
CA PHE A 280 -20.49 -0.02 -12.93
C PHE A 280 -20.58 1.50 -12.74
N TYR A 281 -21.73 2.04 -12.36
CA TYR A 281 -21.82 3.47 -12.06
C TYR A 281 -21.02 3.87 -10.84
N LYS A 282 -20.94 3.00 -9.80
CA LYS A 282 -20.05 3.22 -8.65
C LYS A 282 -18.57 3.10 -9.04
N LYS A 283 -18.23 2.12 -9.91
CA LYS A 283 -16.87 2.01 -10.44
C LYS A 283 -16.47 3.25 -11.24
N ALA A 284 -17.35 3.77 -12.06
CA ALA A 284 -17.11 4.99 -12.84
C ALA A 284 -16.86 6.22 -11.95
N LEU A 285 -17.52 6.32 -10.79
CA LEU A 285 -17.24 7.36 -9.80
C LEU A 285 -15.87 7.22 -9.13
N LEU A 286 -15.43 5.98 -8.88
CA LEU A 286 -14.10 5.71 -8.30
C LEU A 286 -12.96 5.90 -9.31
N PHE A 287 -13.25 5.75 -10.62
CA PHE A 287 -12.27 5.75 -11.70
C PHE A 287 -12.76 6.61 -12.89
N PRO A 288 -12.90 7.93 -12.69
CA PRO A 288 -13.33 8.83 -13.77
C PRO A 288 -12.33 8.82 -14.92
N GLY A 289 -12.84 8.84 -16.16
CA GLY A 289 -12.03 8.82 -17.38
C GLY A 289 -11.48 7.45 -17.78
N SER A 290 -11.77 6.39 -17.01
CA SER A 290 -11.26 5.05 -17.31
C SER A 290 -12.09 4.34 -18.38
N THR A 291 -11.40 3.47 -19.13
CA THR A 291 -12.03 2.48 -20.01
C THR A 291 -12.19 1.15 -19.28
N PHE A 292 -13.41 0.66 -19.15
CA PHE A 292 -13.72 -0.65 -18.56
C PHE A 292 -13.83 -1.73 -19.62
N VAL A 293 -13.09 -2.81 -19.47
CA VAL A 293 -13.13 -3.99 -20.36
C VAL A 293 -14.24 -4.93 -19.90
N LEU A 294 -15.19 -5.25 -20.78
CA LEU A 294 -16.36 -6.05 -20.47
C LEU A 294 -16.54 -7.19 -21.46
N GLY A 295 -17.10 -8.32 -21.01
CA GLY A 295 -17.73 -9.26 -21.91
C GLY A 295 -19.13 -8.81 -22.34
N TRP A 296 -19.61 -9.28 -23.49
CA TRP A 296 -20.92 -8.96 -24.07
C TRP A 296 -22.08 -9.13 -23.08
N ASP A 297 -22.13 -10.24 -22.30
CA ASP A 297 -23.19 -10.45 -21.30
C ASP A 297 -23.24 -9.34 -20.23
N THR A 298 -22.08 -8.81 -19.87
CA THR A 298 -21.97 -7.72 -18.89
C THR A 298 -22.44 -6.40 -19.52
N ALA A 299 -22.09 -6.14 -20.78
CA ALA A 299 -22.57 -4.97 -21.52
C ALA A 299 -24.09 -4.96 -21.66
N VAL A 300 -24.71 -6.11 -21.93
CA VAL A 300 -26.18 -6.25 -21.98
C VAL A 300 -26.80 -5.89 -20.61
N ARG A 301 -26.22 -6.39 -19.51
CA ARG A 301 -26.72 -6.07 -18.14
C ARG A 301 -26.60 -4.61 -17.79
N LEU A 302 -25.56 -3.93 -18.30
CA LEU A 302 -25.30 -2.53 -18.00
C LEU A 302 -26.36 -1.58 -18.56
N VAL A 303 -27.09 -2.00 -19.59
CA VAL A 303 -28.19 -1.24 -20.20
C VAL A 303 -29.57 -1.86 -19.96
N ASP A 304 -29.69 -2.86 -19.09
CA ASP A 304 -30.94 -3.51 -18.72
C ASP A 304 -31.51 -2.88 -17.43
N PRO A 305 -32.71 -2.25 -17.48
CA PRO A 305 -33.35 -1.62 -16.30
C PRO A 305 -33.49 -2.55 -15.10
N LYS A 306 -33.53 -3.87 -15.31
CA LYS A 306 -33.61 -4.87 -14.25
C LYS A 306 -32.50 -4.71 -13.20
N TYR A 307 -31.30 -4.28 -13.61
CA TYR A 307 -30.15 -4.05 -12.74
C TYR A 307 -30.15 -2.66 -12.06
N TYR A 308 -31.22 -1.88 -12.31
CA TYR A 308 -31.50 -0.57 -11.72
C TYR A 308 -32.83 -0.58 -10.99
N SER A 309 -33.17 -1.70 -10.33
CA SER A 309 -34.44 -1.91 -9.60
C SER A 309 -35.69 -1.82 -10.51
N GLY A 310 -35.51 -2.04 -11.82
CA GLY A 310 -36.58 -1.91 -12.82
C GLY A 310 -36.91 -0.46 -13.19
N ASP A 311 -36.17 0.51 -12.69
CA ASP A 311 -36.37 1.94 -12.89
C ASP A 311 -35.54 2.42 -14.10
N VAL A 312 -36.23 2.75 -15.19
CA VAL A 312 -35.63 3.22 -16.45
C VAL A 312 -35.02 4.61 -16.27
N ASP A 313 -35.66 5.51 -15.55
CA ASP A 313 -35.19 6.89 -15.35
C ASP A 313 -33.92 6.88 -14.48
N PHE A 314 -33.88 6.01 -13.48
CA PHE A 314 -32.68 5.80 -12.67
C PHE A 314 -31.53 5.24 -13.51
N MET A 315 -31.78 4.27 -14.39
CA MET A 315 -30.78 3.76 -15.33
C MET A 315 -30.22 4.89 -16.23
N PHE A 316 -31.11 5.70 -16.82
CA PHE A 316 -30.68 6.84 -17.66
C PHE A 316 -29.85 7.86 -16.89
N SER A 317 -30.26 8.19 -15.64
CA SER A 317 -29.49 9.06 -14.75
C SER A 317 -28.06 8.54 -14.56
N LYS A 318 -27.89 7.23 -14.31
CA LYS A 318 -26.57 6.62 -14.12
C LYS A 318 -25.74 6.55 -15.40
N LEU A 319 -26.35 6.31 -16.55
CA LEU A 319 -25.70 6.40 -17.84
C LEU A 319 -25.19 7.84 -18.14
N CYS A 320 -25.98 8.85 -17.79
CA CYS A 320 -25.57 10.25 -17.87
C CYS A 320 -24.36 10.56 -16.96
N GLU A 321 -24.38 10.09 -15.71
CA GLU A 321 -23.26 10.27 -14.78
C GLU A 321 -21.96 9.62 -15.32
N MET A 322 -22.05 8.40 -15.84
CA MET A 322 -20.91 7.70 -16.45
C MET A 322 -20.41 8.42 -17.71
N SER A 323 -21.32 8.96 -18.52
CA SER A 323 -20.94 9.78 -19.68
C SER A 323 -20.25 11.09 -19.28
N ALA A 324 -20.76 11.75 -18.24
CA ALA A 324 -20.19 13.00 -17.72
C ALA A 324 -18.79 12.81 -17.10
N SER A 325 -18.48 11.60 -16.58
CA SER A 325 -17.16 11.24 -16.07
C SER A 325 -16.18 10.75 -17.15
N ASP A 326 -16.51 10.87 -18.42
CA ASP A 326 -15.76 10.38 -19.59
C ASP A 326 -15.43 8.87 -19.53
N THR A 327 -16.28 8.10 -18.86
CA THR A 327 -16.16 6.64 -18.79
C THR A 327 -16.37 6.02 -20.16
N LYS A 328 -15.62 4.97 -20.50
CA LYS A 328 -15.78 4.17 -21.71
C LYS A 328 -15.92 2.69 -21.38
N PHE A 329 -16.58 1.95 -22.22
CA PHE A 329 -16.71 0.50 -22.13
C PHE A 329 -16.18 -0.14 -23.40
N LEU A 330 -15.16 -0.99 -23.26
CA LEU A 330 -14.60 -1.79 -24.35
C LEU A 330 -15.19 -3.21 -24.26
N VAL A 331 -16.07 -3.55 -25.20
CA VAL A 331 -16.87 -4.76 -25.14
C VAL A 331 -16.25 -5.86 -26.00
N ALA A 332 -15.89 -6.98 -25.37
CA ALA A 332 -15.51 -8.20 -26.06
C ALA A 332 -16.74 -9.03 -26.42
N GLY A 333 -16.83 -9.44 -27.68
CA GLY A 333 -17.88 -10.33 -28.16
C GLY A 333 -17.71 -11.76 -27.63
N ARG A 334 -18.76 -12.57 -27.77
CA ARG A 334 -18.76 -14.01 -27.47
C ARG A 334 -19.71 -14.80 -28.34
N GLU A 335 -19.43 -16.08 -28.47
CA GLU A 335 -20.41 -16.99 -29.11
C GLU A 335 -21.57 -17.30 -28.14
N LYS A 336 -22.80 -17.21 -28.64
CA LYS A 336 -24.01 -17.62 -27.95
C LYS A 336 -24.92 -18.34 -28.92
N ASN A 337 -25.24 -19.60 -28.65
CA ASN A 337 -26.07 -20.46 -29.48
C ASN A 337 -25.61 -20.55 -30.98
N GLY A 338 -24.30 -20.60 -31.20
CA GLY A 338 -23.69 -20.70 -32.52
C GLY A 338 -23.61 -19.40 -33.31
N ILE A 339 -23.96 -18.26 -32.69
CA ILE A 339 -23.89 -16.92 -33.28
C ILE A 339 -22.96 -16.05 -32.44
N PHE A 340 -22.00 -15.41 -33.10
CA PHE A 340 -21.13 -14.44 -32.42
C PHE A 340 -21.91 -13.16 -32.12
N GLN A 341 -21.92 -12.77 -30.85
CA GLN A 341 -22.53 -11.54 -30.35
C GLN A 341 -21.45 -10.49 -30.10
N SER A 342 -21.66 -9.29 -30.59
CA SER A 342 -20.75 -8.14 -30.48
C SER A 342 -21.43 -6.96 -29.80
N VAL A 343 -20.73 -5.84 -29.68
CA VAL A 343 -21.31 -4.59 -29.13
C VAL A 343 -22.49 -4.11 -29.97
N ALA A 344 -22.55 -4.42 -31.29
CA ALA A 344 -23.64 -4.06 -32.17
C ALA A 344 -24.96 -4.79 -31.83
N ASP A 345 -24.87 -5.91 -31.09
CA ASP A 345 -26.01 -6.72 -30.67
C ASP A 345 -26.47 -6.36 -29.23
N VAL A 346 -25.92 -5.28 -28.63
CA VAL A 346 -26.37 -4.73 -27.36
C VAL A 346 -27.39 -3.62 -27.64
N ASP A 347 -28.55 -3.68 -26.99
CA ASP A 347 -29.60 -2.66 -27.14
C ASP A 347 -29.24 -1.39 -26.34
N ILE A 348 -28.24 -0.66 -26.85
CA ILE A 348 -27.75 0.55 -26.23
C ILE A 348 -28.76 1.68 -26.41
N PRO A 349 -29.22 2.33 -25.32
CA PRO A 349 -30.16 3.43 -25.43
C PRO A 349 -29.59 4.58 -26.25
N LYS A 350 -30.47 5.17 -27.11
CA LYS A 350 -30.09 6.25 -28.00
C LYS A 350 -29.44 7.42 -27.29
N GLY A 351 -28.27 7.83 -27.78
CA GLY A 351 -27.47 8.91 -27.23
C GLY A 351 -26.31 8.45 -26.31
N PHE A 352 -26.25 7.16 -25.96
CA PHE A 352 -25.19 6.57 -25.16
C PHE A 352 -24.20 5.69 -25.93
N GLU A 353 -24.33 5.63 -27.25
CA GLU A 353 -23.49 4.81 -28.12
C GLU A 353 -22.00 5.13 -27.97
N ARG A 354 -21.69 6.39 -27.68
CA ARG A 354 -20.28 6.85 -27.44
C ARG A 354 -19.60 6.26 -26.22
N LEU A 355 -20.37 5.72 -25.29
CA LEU A 355 -19.82 5.03 -24.12
C LEU A 355 -19.22 3.68 -24.50
N PHE A 356 -19.66 3.05 -25.61
CA PHE A 356 -19.36 1.68 -25.93
C PHE A 356 -18.50 1.57 -27.20
N GLY A 357 -17.35 0.92 -27.06
CA GLY A 357 -16.50 0.46 -28.16
C GLY A 357 -16.50 -1.06 -28.23
N GLY A 358 -16.31 -1.63 -29.42
CA GLY A 358 -16.28 -3.09 -29.61
C GLY A 358 -14.88 -3.60 -29.90
N ILE A 359 -14.56 -4.81 -29.43
CA ILE A 359 -13.46 -5.64 -29.90
C ILE A 359 -14.04 -6.57 -30.98
N SER A 360 -13.44 -6.59 -32.15
CA SER A 360 -13.92 -7.42 -33.28
C SER A 360 -13.61 -8.92 -33.05
N GLU A 361 -14.36 -9.79 -33.75
CA GLU A 361 -14.20 -11.25 -33.62
C GLU A 361 -12.80 -11.74 -34.01
N ASP A 362 -12.19 -11.12 -35.01
CA ASP A 362 -10.81 -11.42 -35.45
C ASP A 362 -9.76 -11.02 -34.46
N GLN A 363 -10.02 -10.03 -33.59
CA GLN A 363 -9.10 -9.60 -32.53
C GLN A 363 -9.25 -10.44 -31.27
N PHE A 364 -10.46 -10.88 -30.92
CA PHE A 364 -10.72 -11.68 -29.74
C PHE A 364 -11.89 -12.63 -29.94
N ARG A 365 -11.58 -13.93 -29.92
CA ARG A 365 -12.57 -15.01 -29.86
C ARG A 365 -12.08 -16.08 -28.89
N VAL A 366 -12.79 -16.27 -27.78
CA VAL A 366 -12.50 -17.29 -26.79
C VAL A 366 -13.81 -17.94 -26.36
N ASP A 367 -13.93 -19.23 -26.67
CA ASP A 367 -15.13 -20.04 -26.40
C ASP A 367 -15.08 -20.71 -25.00
N ILE A 368 -14.27 -20.17 -24.06
CA ILE A 368 -14.12 -20.71 -22.70
C ILE A 368 -14.83 -19.79 -21.73
N SER A 369 -15.78 -20.32 -20.93
CA SER A 369 -16.41 -19.57 -19.83
C SER A 369 -15.91 -20.06 -18.47
N SER A 370 -15.76 -19.13 -17.50
CA SER A 370 -15.44 -19.46 -16.10
C SER A 370 -16.47 -20.43 -15.48
N THR A 371 -17.69 -20.47 -16.01
CA THR A 371 -18.75 -21.37 -15.56
C THR A 371 -18.50 -22.82 -15.99
N GLU A 372 -18.01 -23.02 -17.22
CA GLU A 372 -17.66 -24.34 -17.75
C GLU A 372 -16.43 -24.93 -17.06
N LEU A 373 -15.44 -24.10 -16.71
CA LEU A 373 -14.27 -24.52 -15.95
C LEU A 373 -14.67 -24.99 -14.53
N ARG A 374 -15.53 -24.22 -13.85
CA ARG A 374 -16.02 -24.60 -12.51
C ARG A 374 -16.80 -25.92 -12.50
N ASN A 375 -17.57 -26.18 -13.55
CA ASN A 375 -18.34 -27.43 -13.71
C ASN A 375 -17.45 -28.63 -14.02
N LYS A 376 -16.25 -28.43 -14.59
CA LYS A 376 -15.26 -29.50 -14.84
C LYS A 376 -14.47 -29.84 -13.58
N ASP A 377 -14.15 -28.86 -12.73
CA ASP A 377 -13.39 -29.09 -11.48
C ASP A 377 -14.29 -29.56 -10.31
N GLY A 378 -15.60 -29.34 -10.37
CA GLY A 378 -16.60 -29.82 -9.38
C GLY A 378 -17.02 -31.30 -9.55
N GLY A 379 -16.40 -32.04 -10.45
CA GLY A 379 -16.71 -33.44 -10.74
C GLY A 379 -15.81 -34.48 -10.05
N ILE A 380 -15.00 -34.08 -9.08
CA ILE A 380 -14.21 -35.00 -8.24
C ILE A 380 -14.57 -34.71 -6.78
N SER A 381 -15.57 -35.39 -6.25
CA SER A 381 -15.82 -35.57 -4.82
C SER A 381 -15.24 -36.91 -4.37
#